data_f67abfd31b6b44cc0917cee9793ec72c
#
_entry.id   f67abfd31b6b44cc0917cee9793ec72c
#
_cell.length_a   1.000
_cell.length_b   1.000
_cell.length_c   1.000
_cell.angle_alpha   90.00
_cell.angle_beta   90.00
_cell.angle_gamma   90.00
#
_symmetry.space_group_name_H-M   'P 1'
#
loop_
_entity.id
_entity.type
_entity.pdbx_description
1 polymer ?
#
loop_
_entity_poly.entity_id
_entity_poly.type
_entity_poly.pdbx_seq_one_letter_code
_entity_poly.pdbx_strand_id
1 'polypeptide(L)'
;YEIRLSLVGSEMCIRDSDKGDLLDLRLLMGADTLDSLLPQVLAPLEKAGGLFAIPCGTPSVSCWFLDQSSLESLGLTDVPATYADLMTLISTYLTDFASDSDVALADNPGGMADSLFQQLFWAQLARCEASGVQPTFTDADFVAALRQYIALRPALVDYETRWLAERSSSLGDLGDTGGIVTVLSVSSSQPSLLHLNTSLTPSKTDEVPLLLSFSEGGALLIPMTYSVLAVNRRSAYPDDAASLLSYLLDNQPYDAKLALLPDYAALQPNPAYTEAAQKILDDEALYMQYRATLSPLEQKQAEDILTDARAALHQIPPNVYSAAEIAAYHARLNHAHLLESSFWVSGDQHVSTLRQRLLDGECTVETFVQELTRIVQ
;
A
#
# COMPACT_ATOMS: atom_id res chain seq x y z
N TYR A 1 27.84 -20.77 -11.69
CA TYR A 1 27.89 -19.29 -11.51
C TYR A 1 26.80 -18.92 -10.50
N GLU A 2 27.16 -18.70 -9.23
CA GLU A 2 26.23 -18.24 -8.21
C GLU A 2 26.40 -16.71 -8.07
N ILE A 3 25.59 -15.93 -8.76
CA ILE A 3 25.34 -14.55 -8.39
C ILE A 3 24.36 -14.65 -7.20
N ARG A 4 24.87 -14.53 -5.98
CA ARG A 4 24.00 -14.37 -4.80
C ARG A 4 23.53 -12.94 -4.73
N LEU A 5 22.45 -12.64 -5.45
CA LEU A 5 21.60 -11.49 -5.17
C LEU A 5 20.81 -11.84 -3.91
N SER A 6 21.19 -11.28 -2.79
CA SER A 6 20.40 -11.35 -1.57
C SER A 6 19.28 -10.32 -1.69
N LEU A 7 18.09 -10.76 -2.09
CA LEU A 7 16.85 -10.01 -1.86
C LEU A 7 16.61 -10.04 -0.34
N VAL A 8 16.95 -8.94 0.32
CA VAL A 8 16.88 -8.85 1.77
C VAL A 8 16.06 -7.61 2.10
N GLY A 9 15.14 -7.72 3.06
CA GLY A 9 14.41 -6.57 3.60
C GLY A 9 15.37 -5.50 4.14
N SER A 10 14.94 -4.25 4.17
CA SER A 10 15.75 -3.06 4.48
C SER A 10 16.66 -3.21 5.72
N GLU A 11 16.21 -3.90 6.74
CA GLU A 11 16.94 -4.07 8.01
C GLU A 11 18.10 -5.04 7.96
N MET A 12 17.95 -6.13 7.21
CA MET A 12 19.09 -7.04 7.04
C MET A 12 20.21 -6.32 6.33
N CYS A 13 19.90 -5.43 5.37
CA CYS A 13 20.89 -4.60 4.72
C CYS A 13 21.54 -3.58 5.68
N ILE A 14 20.74 -2.96 6.56
CA ILE A 14 21.27 -2.03 7.56
C ILE A 14 22.21 -2.76 8.52
N ARG A 15 21.80 -3.89 9.09
CA ARG A 15 22.63 -4.71 9.98
C ARG A 15 23.89 -5.26 9.29
N ASP A 16 23.79 -5.63 8.00
CA ASP A 16 24.93 -6.11 7.23
C ASP A 16 25.87 -4.98 6.81
N SER A 17 25.36 -3.76 6.59
CA SER A 17 26.21 -2.58 6.39
C SER A 17 27.02 -2.25 7.65
N ASP A 18 26.42 -2.34 8.84
CA ASP A 18 27.10 -2.13 10.11
C ASP A 18 28.22 -3.14 10.37
N LYS A 19 28.07 -4.37 9.85
CA LYS A 19 29.13 -5.40 9.90
C LYS A 19 30.17 -5.23 8.80
N GLY A 20 29.97 -4.31 7.85
CA GLY A 20 30.84 -4.10 6.70
C GLY A 20 30.77 -5.23 5.68
N ASP A 21 29.65 -5.97 5.62
CA ASP A 21 29.44 -7.07 4.67
C ASP A 21 28.92 -6.59 3.31
N LEU A 22 28.53 -5.32 3.16
CA LEU A 22 28.04 -4.72 1.93
C LEU A 22 29.07 -3.78 1.28
N LEU A 23 28.99 -3.64 -0.03
CA LEU A 23 29.77 -2.68 -0.79
C LEU A 23 29.04 -1.34 -0.88
N ASP A 24 29.81 -0.26 -0.83
CA ASP A 24 29.30 1.08 -1.09
C ASP A 24 28.96 1.24 -2.57
N LEU A 25 27.66 1.38 -2.86
CA LEU A 25 27.15 1.48 -4.22
C LEU A 25 27.52 2.81 -4.89
N ARG A 26 27.84 3.87 -4.13
CA ARG A 26 28.35 5.13 -4.72
C ARG A 26 29.69 4.95 -5.41
N LEU A 27 30.47 3.94 -5.00
CA LEU A 27 31.76 3.59 -5.62
C LEU A 27 31.61 2.70 -6.86
N LEU A 28 30.46 2.03 -7.00
CA LEU A 28 30.20 1.03 -8.05
C LEU A 28 29.27 1.54 -9.14
N MET A 29 28.32 2.40 -8.77
CA MET A 29 27.30 2.93 -9.67
C MET A 29 27.58 4.39 -10.00
N GLY A 30 27.15 4.84 -11.17
CA GLY A 30 27.29 6.24 -11.57
C GLY A 30 26.43 7.16 -10.68
N ALA A 31 27.00 8.33 -10.36
CA ALA A 31 26.29 9.34 -9.56
C ALA A 31 24.94 9.73 -10.20
N ASP A 32 24.90 9.90 -11.52
CA ASP A 32 23.69 10.27 -12.26
C ASP A 32 22.53 9.31 -12.02
N THR A 33 22.82 8.00 -11.91
CA THR A 33 21.79 6.97 -11.63
C THR A 33 21.26 7.09 -10.22
N LEU A 34 22.11 7.32 -9.23
CA LEU A 34 21.71 7.41 -7.82
C LEU A 34 21.04 8.75 -7.51
N ASP A 35 21.54 9.85 -8.08
CA ASP A 35 20.99 11.19 -7.89
C ASP A 35 19.63 11.39 -8.57
N SER A 36 19.23 10.46 -9.47
CA SER A 36 17.89 10.45 -10.06
C SER A 36 16.80 9.95 -9.12
N LEU A 37 17.14 9.28 -8.00
CA LEU A 37 16.19 8.72 -7.06
C LEU A 37 15.74 9.75 -6.02
N LEU A 38 14.56 9.53 -5.45
CA LEU A 38 13.99 10.37 -4.40
C LEU A 38 14.93 10.43 -3.17
N PRO A 39 15.38 11.62 -2.72
CA PRO A 39 16.28 11.75 -1.59
C PRO A 39 15.73 11.12 -0.30
N GLN A 40 14.42 11.24 -0.03
CA GLN A 40 13.79 10.64 1.13
C GLN A 40 13.80 9.11 1.13
N VAL A 41 13.98 8.49 -0.03
CA VAL A 41 14.10 7.04 -0.17
C VAL A 41 15.56 6.58 -0.01
N LEU A 42 16.52 7.41 -0.42
CA LEU A 42 17.94 7.11 -0.28
C LEU A 42 18.48 7.40 1.11
N ALA A 43 18.06 8.51 1.73
CA ALA A 43 18.61 8.98 3.00
C ALA A 43 18.64 7.91 4.12
N PRO A 44 17.60 7.09 4.33
CA PRO A 44 17.65 6.03 5.34
C PRO A 44 18.62 4.87 4.98
N LEU A 45 18.99 4.74 3.70
CA LEU A 45 19.90 3.71 3.20
C LEU A 45 21.37 4.17 3.20
N GLU A 46 21.60 5.47 3.49
CA GLU A 46 22.93 6.05 3.61
C GLU A 46 23.45 5.88 5.05
N LYS A 47 24.67 5.36 5.17
CA LYS A 47 25.34 5.22 6.46
C LYS A 47 26.81 5.63 6.33
N ALA A 48 27.30 6.41 7.31
CA ALA A 48 28.68 6.85 7.36
C ALA A 48 29.19 7.47 6.04
N GLY A 49 28.29 8.09 5.26
CA GLY A 49 28.63 8.71 3.97
C GLY A 49 28.68 7.76 2.78
N GLY A 50 28.37 6.47 2.94
CA GLY A 50 28.19 5.48 1.89
C GLY A 50 26.74 5.11 1.67
N LEU A 51 26.41 4.59 0.48
CA LEU A 51 25.11 4.03 0.13
C LEU A 51 25.24 2.53 -0.04
N PHE A 52 24.60 1.72 0.80
CA PHE A 52 24.82 0.27 0.82
C PHE A 52 23.68 -0.55 0.22
N ALA A 53 22.57 0.09 -0.12
CA ALA A 53 21.44 -0.55 -0.78
C ALA A 53 20.69 0.46 -1.65
N ILE A 54 19.95 -0.03 -2.63
CA ILE A 54 19.02 0.76 -3.45
C ILE A 54 17.61 0.16 -3.37
N PRO A 55 16.56 0.99 -3.39
CA PRO A 55 15.19 0.51 -3.39
C PRO A 55 14.86 -0.18 -4.71
N CYS A 56 14.00 -1.20 -4.66
CA CYS A 56 13.53 -1.94 -5.81
C CYS A 56 12.03 -2.22 -5.69
N GLY A 57 11.32 -2.04 -6.78
CA GLY A 57 9.89 -2.29 -6.85
C GLY A 57 9.03 -1.17 -6.25
N THR A 58 7.75 -1.45 -6.12
CA THR A 58 6.77 -0.53 -5.53
C THR A 58 6.89 -0.55 -4.00
N PRO A 59 6.83 0.61 -3.33
CA PRO A 59 6.84 0.65 -1.88
C PRO A 59 5.63 -0.07 -1.31
N SER A 60 5.83 -0.74 -0.19
CA SER A 60 4.74 -1.23 0.64
C SER A 60 4.40 -0.19 1.70
N VAL A 61 3.15 0.15 1.81
CA VAL A 61 2.63 1.11 2.77
C VAL A 61 1.45 0.51 3.51
N SER A 62 1.05 1.17 4.59
CA SER A 62 -0.22 0.90 5.27
C SER A 62 -0.92 2.23 5.45
N CYS A 63 -1.84 2.54 4.54
CA CYS A 63 -2.61 3.78 4.55
C CYS A 63 -4.09 3.48 4.37
N TRP A 64 -4.92 3.97 5.30
CA TRP A 64 -6.36 3.90 5.17
C TRP A 64 -6.85 4.98 4.23
N PHE A 65 -7.79 4.62 3.39
CA PHE A 65 -8.57 5.54 2.58
C PHE A 65 -10.02 5.50 3.05
N LEU A 66 -10.66 6.65 3.02
CA LEU A 66 -12.06 6.83 3.35
C LEU A 66 -12.83 7.13 2.07
N ASP A 67 -13.87 6.36 1.81
CA ASP A 67 -14.83 6.68 0.74
C ASP A 67 -15.81 7.73 1.25
N GLN A 68 -15.74 8.92 0.67
CA GLN A 68 -16.52 10.07 1.12
C GLN A 68 -18.01 9.89 0.86
N SER A 69 -18.37 9.27 -0.25
CA SER A 69 -19.78 9.00 -0.60
C SER A 69 -20.41 8.01 0.37
N SER A 70 -19.66 7.00 0.79
CA SER A 70 -20.08 6.04 1.81
C SER A 70 -20.23 6.70 3.17
N LEU A 71 -19.32 7.59 3.57
CA LEU A 71 -19.42 8.37 4.81
C LEU A 71 -20.70 9.21 4.84
N GLU A 72 -20.94 9.97 3.77
CA GLU A 72 -22.13 10.83 3.62
C GLU A 72 -23.44 10.00 3.63
N SER A 73 -23.45 8.82 3.00
CA SER A 73 -24.62 7.93 2.98
C SER A 73 -25.00 7.40 4.35
N LEU A 74 -24.01 7.28 5.26
CA LEU A 74 -24.24 6.94 6.68
C LEU A 74 -24.64 8.15 7.51
N GLY A 75 -24.74 9.36 6.93
CA GLY A 75 -25.03 10.59 7.65
C GLY A 75 -23.86 11.10 8.51
N LEU A 76 -22.65 10.62 8.24
CA LEU A 76 -21.43 11.03 8.91
C LEU A 76 -20.71 12.08 8.07
N THR A 77 -20.00 13.02 8.71
CA THR A 77 -19.32 14.13 8.00
C THR A 77 -17.86 14.28 8.38
N ASP A 78 -17.46 13.74 9.53
CA ASP A 78 -16.14 14.00 10.10
C ASP A 78 -15.11 13.02 9.54
N VAL A 79 -14.14 13.53 8.81
CA VAL A 79 -12.98 12.77 8.31
C VAL A 79 -11.97 12.62 9.46
N PRO A 80 -11.57 11.39 9.82
CA PRO A 80 -10.59 11.16 10.87
C PRO A 80 -9.25 11.87 10.61
N ALA A 81 -8.76 12.62 11.57
CA ALA A 81 -7.45 13.27 11.55
C ALA A 81 -6.43 12.60 12.47
N THR A 82 -6.93 11.81 13.43
CA THR A 82 -6.09 11.08 14.39
C THR A 82 -6.46 9.59 14.40
N TYR A 83 -5.57 8.76 14.95
CA TYR A 83 -5.88 7.35 15.20
C TYR A 83 -7.07 7.18 16.16
N ALA A 84 -7.23 8.11 17.09
CA ALA A 84 -8.38 8.13 18.02
C ALA A 84 -9.69 8.37 17.25
N ASP A 85 -9.70 9.31 16.30
CA ASP A 85 -10.88 9.59 15.48
C ASP A 85 -11.22 8.38 14.58
N LEU A 86 -10.22 7.76 13.96
CA LEU A 86 -10.43 6.55 13.15
C LEU A 86 -11.05 5.43 13.98
N MET A 87 -10.52 5.17 15.18
CA MET A 87 -11.08 4.13 16.07
C MET A 87 -12.48 4.50 16.55
N THR A 88 -12.78 5.78 16.74
CA THR A 88 -14.12 6.27 17.08
C THR A 88 -15.07 6.05 15.90
N LEU A 89 -14.66 6.37 14.67
CA LEU A 89 -15.46 6.11 13.46
C LEU A 89 -15.77 4.62 13.32
N ILE A 90 -14.78 3.74 13.48
CA ILE A 90 -14.96 2.28 13.44
C ILE A 90 -15.92 1.83 14.53
N SER A 91 -15.77 2.32 15.77
CA SER A 91 -16.65 1.98 16.88
C SER A 91 -18.10 2.43 16.63
N THR A 92 -18.30 3.63 16.12
CA THR A 92 -19.62 4.16 15.73
C THR A 92 -20.24 3.28 14.63
N TYR A 93 -19.46 2.94 13.60
CA TYR A 93 -19.96 2.05 12.56
C TYR A 93 -20.39 0.68 13.13
N LEU A 94 -19.56 0.06 13.97
CA LEU A 94 -19.86 -1.26 14.57
C LEU A 94 -21.10 -1.24 15.46
N THR A 95 -21.37 -0.11 16.12
CA THR A 95 -22.49 0.04 17.04
C THR A 95 -23.80 0.36 16.31
N ASP A 96 -23.74 1.29 15.34
CA ASP A 96 -24.94 1.94 14.82
C ASP A 96 -25.31 1.45 13.41
N PHE A 97 -24.37 0.89 12.64
CA PHE A 97 -24.57 0.59 11.21
C PHE A 97 -24.31 -0.87 10.82
N ALA A 98 -23.49 -1.61 11.56
CA ALA A 98 -23.00 -2.94 11.15
C ALA A 98 -24.12 -3.98 10.90
N SER A 99 -25.32 -3.78 11.44
CA SER A 99 -26.42 -4.74 11.30
C SER A 99 -27.33 -4.47 10.10
N ASP A 100 -27.49 -3.22 9.67
CA ASP A 100 -28.56 -2.82 8.75
C ASP A 100 -28.06 -1.94 7.59
N SER A 101 -26.75 -1.69 7.46
CA SER A 101 -26.21 -0.82 6.43
C SER A 101 -25.91 -1.55 5.11
N ASP A 102 -26.25 -0.90 4.00
CA ASP A 102 -25.82 -1.31 2.67
C ASP A 102 -24.35 -0.94 2.37
N VAL A 103 -23.69 -0.21 3.27
CA VAL A 103 -22.26 0.13 3.22
C VAL A 103 -21.50 -0.81 4.14
N ALA A 104 -20.46 -1.46 3.67
CA ALA A 104 -19.57 -2.27 4.49
C ALA A 104 -18.56 -1.39 5.26
N LEU A 105 -18.05 -1.87 6.41
CA LEU A 105 -16.98 -1.15 7.13
C LEU A 105 -15.71 -1.04 6.28
N ALA A 106 -15.35 -2.11 5.60
CA ALA A 106 -14.22 -2.14 4.67
C ALA A 106 -14.51 -3.10 3.51
N ASP A 107 -13.83 -2.92 2.40
CA ASP A 107 -13.90 -3.79 1.22
C ASP A 107 -13.45 -5.23 1.52
N ASN A 108 -12.48 -5.38 2.40
CA ASN A 108 -12.04 -6.64 2.99
C ASN A 108 -11.79 -6.47 4.50
N PRO A 109 -12.79 -6.69 5.34
CA PRO A 109 -12.63 -6.57 6.79
C PRO A 109 -11.74 -7.65 7.42
N GLY A 110 -11.49 -8.78 6.72
CA GLY A 110 -10.67 -9.86 7.25
C GLY A 110 -9.24 -9.42 7.54
N GLY A 111 -8.83 -9.48 8.81
CA GLY A 111 -7.51 -9.02 9.25
C GLY A 111 -7.40 -7.51 9.51
N MET A 112 -8.51 -6.78 9.50
CA MET A 112 -8.53 -5.33 9.78
C MET A 112 -8.00 -5.00 11.18
N ALA A 113 -8.36 -5.82 12.19
CA ALA A 113 -7.84 -5.66 13.55
C ALA A 113 -6.32 -5.77 13.59
N ASP A 114 -5.74 -6.76 12.92
CA ASP A 114 -4.29 -6.94 12.85
C ASP A 114 -3.61 -5.82 12.06
N SER A 115 -4.22 -5.38 10.97
CA SER A 115 -3.71 -4.26 10.16
C SER A 115 -3.70 -2.95 10.93
N LEU A 116 -4.75 -2.66 11.70
CA LEU A 116 -4.82 -1.45 12.53
C LEU A 116 -3.77 -1.49 13.65
N PHE A 117 -3.60 -2.65 14.31
CA PHE A 117 -2.54 -2.84 15.30
C PHE A 117 -1.16 -2.57 14.71
N GLN A 118 -0.85 -3.19 13.58
CA GLN A 118 0.45 -3.02 12.91
C GLN A 118 0.69 -1.57 12.50
N GLN A 119 -0.34 -0.90 12.00
CA GLN A 119 -0.23 0.50 11.59
C GLN A 119 0.09 1.43 12.76
N LEU A 120 -0.51 1.23 13.94
CA LEU A 120 -0.16 2.00 15.14
C LEU A 120 1.34 1.90 15.45
N PHE A 121 1.91 0.69 15.36
CA PHE A 121 3.34 0.47 15.62
C PHE A 121 4.22 1.09 14.57
N TRP A 122 3.90 0.93 13.31
CA TRP A 122 4.68 1.52 12.23
C TRP A 122 4.63 3.05 12.27
N ALA A 123 3.48 3.63 12.59
CA ALA A 123 3.36 5.08 12.76
C ALA A 123 4.20 5.59 13.93
N GLN A 124 4.25 4.85 15.06
CA GLN A 124 5.10 5.20 16.18
C GLN A 124 6.59 5.13 15.84
N LEU A 125 7.00 4.08 15.12
CA LEU A 125 8.38 3.95 14.62
C LEU A 125 8.74 5.11 13.70
N ALA A 126 7.91 5.37 12.68
CA ALA A 126 8.11 6.48 11.76
C ALA A 126 8.25 7.81 12.49
N ARG A 127 7.45 8.04 13.54
CA ARG A 127 7.54 9.25 14.38
C ARG A 127 8.85 9.35 15.14
N CYS A 128 9.32 8.25 15.72
CA CYS A 128 10.60 8.21 16.41
C CYS A 128 11.76 8.46 15.45
N GLU A 129 11.80 7.75 14.33
CA GLU A 129 12.85 7.85 13.32
C GLU A 129 12.89 9.25 12.69
N ALA A 130 11.73 9.81 12.30
CA ALA A 130 11.63 11.16 11.74
C ALA A 130 12.11 12.25 12.74
N SER A 131 11.98 11.98 14.04
CA SER A 131 12.44 12.89 15.11
C SER A 131 13.90 12.63 15.51
N GLY A 132 14.57 11.64 14.94
CA GLY A 132 15.93 11.25 15.27
C GLY A 132 16.10 10.71 16.70
N VAL A 133 15.02 10.17 17.28
CA VAL A 133 15.05 9.57 18.62
C VAL A 133 15.01 8.05 18.52
N GLN A 134 15.64 7.39 19.50
CA GLN A 134 15.59 5.94 19.56
C GLN A 134 14.13 5.45 19.65
N PRO A 135 13.78 4.32 19.02
CA PRO A 135 12.43 3.76 19.08
C PRO A 135 11.96 3.60 20.53
N THR A 136 10.80 4.16 20.84
CA THR A 136 10.15 4.04 22.13
C THR A 136 8.63 3.92 21.95
N PHE A 137 8.02 3.09 22.78
CA PHE A 137 6.57 2.86 22.78
C PHE A 137 5.90 3.33 24.07
N THR A 138 6.63 4.02 24.92
CA THR A 138 6.09 4.55 26.19
C THR A 138 5.53 5.97 26.07
N ASP A 139 5.45 6.51 24.86
CA ASP A 139 4.85 7.80 24.59
C ASP A 139 3.37 7.82 24.96
N ALA A 140 2.90 8.90 25.60
CA ALA A 140 1.56 8.98 26.17
C ALA A 140 0.45 8.90 25.10
N ASP A 141 0.65 9.55 23.94
CA ASP A 141 -0.34 9.57 22.86
C ASP A 141 -0.43 8.19 22.19
N PHE A 142 0.71 7.53 21.95
CA PHE A 142 0.74 6.16 21.46
C PHE A 142 0.06 5.18 22.43
N VAL A 143 0.39 5.28 23.72
CA VAL A 143 -0.22 4.44 24.78
C VAL A 143 -1.73 4.63 24.84
N ALA A 144 -2.21 5.88 24.70
CA ALA A 144 -3.65 6.18 24.66
C ALA A 144 -4.33 5.54 23.45
N ALA A 145 -3.73 5.67 22.26
CA ALA A 145 -4.25 5.04 21.05
C ALA A 145 -4.24 3.50 21.14
N LEU A 146 -3.19 2.91 21.69
CA LEU A 146 -3.12 1.47 21.91
C LEU A 146 -4.18 0.96 22.89
N ARG A 147 -4.46 1.70 23.98
CA ARG A 147 -5.56 1.35 24.91
C ARG A 147 -6.92 1.40 24.21
N GLN A 148 -7.16 2.41 23.39
CA GLN A 148 -8.40 2.53 22.64
C GLN A 148 -8.55 1.37 21.64
N TYR A 149 -7.45 1.02 20.93
CA TYR A 149 -7.43 -0.16 20.07
C TYR A 149 -7.76 -1.45 20.82
N ILE A 150 -7.15 -1.71 21.99
CA ILE A 150 -7.40 -2.91 22.79
C ILE A 150 -8.87 -2.97 23.23
N ALA A 151 -9.49 -1.83 23.55
CA ALA A 151 -10.91 -1.76 23.90
C ALA A 151 -11.82 -2.04 22.67
N LEU A 152 -11.45 -1.56 21.49
CA LEU A 152 -12.21 -1.74 20.24
C LEU A 152 -12.09 -3.15 19.66
N ARG A 153 -10.93 -3.77 19.81
CA ARG A 153 -10.53 -5.02 19.13
C ARG A 153 -11.56 -6.15 19.25
N PRO A 154 -12.16 -6.46 20.42
CA PRO A 154 -13.13 -7.55 20.53
C PRO A 154 -14.32 -7.38 19.58
N ALA A 155 -14.89 -6.16 19.49
CA ALA A 155 -16.01 -5.88 18.59
C ALA A 155 -15.60 -5.96 17.11
N LEU A 156 -14.38 -5.53 16.79
CA LEU A 156 -13.85 -5.59 15.43
C LEU A 156 -13.60 -7.03 14.99
N VAL A 157 -12.99 -7.87 15.84
CA VAL A 157 -12.76 -9.32 15.58
C VAL A 157 -14.09 -10.09 15.45
N ASP A 158 -15.11 -9.73 16.24
CA ASP A 158 -16.44 -10.32 16.11
C ASP A 158 -17.09 -9.97 14.77
N TYR A 159 -16.96 -8.71 14.33
CA TYR A 159 -17.40 -8.27 13.01
C TYR A 159 -16.69 -9.01 11.88
N GLU A 160 -15.36 -9.10 11.91
CA GLU A 160 -14.55 -9.86 10.94
C GLU A 160 -14.99 -11.32 10.85
N THR A 161 -15.21 -11.95 12.01
CA THR A 161 -15.61 -13.36 12.11
C THR A 161 -16.98 -13.59 11.48
N ARG A 162 -17.95 -12.71 11.74
CA ARG A 162 -19.28 -12.78 11.13
C ARG A 162 -19.20 -12.59 9.61
N TRP A 163 -18.49 -11.60 9.16
CA TRP A 163 -18.29 -11.33 7.74
C TRP A 163 -17.65 -12.52 7.00
N LEU A 164 -16.63 -13.18 7.59
CA LEU A 164 -16.01 -14.38 7.04
C LEU A 164 -16.97 -15.57 7.00
N ALA A 165 -17.80 -15.74 8.04
CA ALA A 165 -18.77 -16.82 8.11
C ALA A 165 -19.89 -16.68 7.05
N GLU A 166 -20.39 -15.47 6.84
CA GLU A 166 -21.40 -15.17 5.81
C GLU A 166 -20.85 -15.46 4.40
N ARG A 167 -19.62 -15.11 4.13
CA ARG A 167 -18.97 -15.40 2.83
C ARG A 167 -18.62 -16.84 2.63
N SER A 168 -18.19 -17.55 3.68
CA SER A 168 -17.93 -18.99 3.60
C SER A 168 -19.19 -19.78 3.27
N SER A 169 -20.35 -19.35 3.78
CA SER A 169 -21.63 -19.98 3.49
C SER A 169 -22.08 -19.78 2.03
N SER A 170 -21.76 -18.63 1.44
CA SER A 170 -22.06 -18.36 0.02
C SER A 170 -21.11 -19.07 -0.96
N LEU A 171 -19.93 -19.49 -0.51
CA LEU A 171 -18.96 -20.28 -1.31
C LEU A 171 -19.16 -21.79 -1.19
N GLY A 172 -19.99 -22.27 -0.26
CA GLY A 172 -20.24 -23.69 0.01
C GLY A 172 -20.88 -24.50 -1.15
N ASP A 173 -21.28 -23.84 -2.24
CA ASP A 173 -21.87 -24.48 -3.43
C ASP A 173 -20.84 -24.72 -4.57
N LEU A 174 -19.58 -24.39 -4.37
CA LEU A 174 -18.50 -24.52 -5.37
C LEU A 174 -17.71 -25.84 -5.27
N GLY A 175 -18.34 -26.93 -4.80
CA GLY A 175 -17.82 -28.31 -4.93
C GLY A 175 -16.39 -28.47 -4.45
N ASP A 176 -16.15 -29.51 -3.67
CA ASP A 176 -14.89 -30.00 -3.08
C ASP A 176 -13.67 -29.98 -4.05
N THR A 177 -13.22 -28.81 -4.44
CA THR A 177 -11.90 -28.59 -5.01
C THR A 177 -10.99 -28.18 -3.85
N GLY A 178 -10.27 -29.15 -3.26
CA GLY A 178 -9.35 -29.02 -2.13
C GLY A 178 -8.20 -28.03 -2.34
N GLY A 179 -8.51 -26.83 -2.79
CA GLY A 179 -7.65 -25.68 -2.86
C GLY A 179 -8.13 -24.65 -1.85
N ILE A 180 -7.23 -24.09 -1.08
CA ILE A 180 -7.42 -22.83 -0.37
C ILE A 180 -7.85 -21.81 -1.43
N VAL A 181 -9.17 -21.70 -1.65
CA VAL A 181 -9.73 -20.59 -2.41
C VAL A 181 -9.35 -19.36 -1.59
N THR A 182 -8.45 -18.62 -2.15
CA THR A 182 -7.98 -17.37 -1.57
C THR A 182 -9.21 -16.49 -1.39
N VAL A 183 -9.73 -16.41 -0.18
CA VAL A 183 -10.83 -15.52 0.24
C VAL A 183 -10.48 -14.04 -0.07
N LEU A 184 -9.25 -13.81 -0.48
CA LEU A 184 -8.63 -12.52 -0.81
C LEU A 184 -9.08 -11.89 -2.14
N SER A 185 -9.89 -12.54 -2.96
CA SER A 185 -10.23 -12.00 -4.29
C SER A 185 -11.70 -11.77 -4.57
N VAL A 186 -12.57 -11.88 -3.59
CA VAL A 186 -13.98 -11.52 -3.78
C VAL A 186 -14.17 -10.07 -3.31
N SER A 187 -13.86 -9.12 -4.19
CA SER A 187 -14.31 -7.74 -4.00
C SER A 187 -15.84 -7.76 -3.93
N SER A 188 -16.41 -7.29 -2.81
CA SER A 188 -17.85 -7.08 -2.75
C SER A 188 -18.20 -5.96 -3.73
N SER A 189 -19.32 -6.09 -4.44
CA SER A 189 -19.91 -4.96 -5.18
C SER A 189 -20.55 -3.93 -4.25
N GLN A 190 -20.53 -4.19 -2.95
CA GLN A 190 -21.07 -3.33 -1.91
C GLN A 190 -20.11 -2.17 -1.65
N PRO A 191 -20.60 -0.92 -1.57
CA PRO A 191 -19.80 0.22 -1.15
C PRO A 191 -19.16 -0.04 0.21
N SER A 192 -17.94 0.44 0.40
CA SER A 192 -17.21 0.31 1.68
C SER A 192 -16.78 1.66 2.20
N LEU A 193 -16.84 1.82 3.53
CA LEU A 193 -16.46 3.06 4.20
C LEU A 193 -14.94 3.26 4.20
N LEU A 194 -14.21 2.18 4.47
CA LEU A 194 -12.75 2.19 4.57
C LEU A 194 -12.11 1.23 3.58
N HIS A 195 -10.96 1.63 3.08
CA HIS A 195 -10.12 0.83 2.22
C HIS A 195 -8.67 0.88 2.71
N LEU A 196 -8.03 -0.27 2.92
CA LEU A 196 -6.62 -0.33 3.27
C LEU A 196 -5.79 -0.44 1.99
N ASN A 197 -5.08 0.62 1.65
CA ASN A 197 -4.16 0.62 0.52
C ASN A 197 -2.75 0.24 0.98
N THR A 198 -2.20 -0.79 0.35
CA THR A 198 -0.86 -1.31 0.66
C THR A 198 0.20 -0.88 -0.33
N SER A 199 -0.15 -0.14 -1.39
CA SER A 199 0.77 0.22 -2.46
C SER A 199 0.86 1.73 -2.75
N LEU A 200 0.08 2.61 -2.08
CA LEU A 200 -0.01 4.05 -2.39
C LEU A 200 -0.15 4.33 -3.89
N THR A 201 -0.85 3.49 -4.62
CA THR A 201 -1.18 3.78 -6.02
C THR A 201 -2.17 4.95 -6.09
N PRO A 202 -2.20 5.70 -7.19
CA PRO A 202 -3.26 6.67 -7.40
C PRO A 202 -4.63 6.00 -7.26
N SER A 203 -5.44 6.51 -6.35
CA SER A 203 -6.76 5.95 -6.04
C SER A 203 -7.86 6.71 -6.79
N LYS A 204 -9.06 6.13 -6.80
CA LYS A 204 -10.27 6.76 -7.37
C LYS A 204 -10.50 8.15 -6.75
N THR A 205 -11.16 9.02 -7.50
CA THR A 205 -11.36 10.44 -7.16
C THR A 205 -12.14 10.68 -5.87
N ASP A 206 -12.94 9.71 -5.42
CA ASP A 206 -13.82 9.84 -4.26
C ASP A 206 -13.22 9.25 -2.96
N GLU A 207 -12.00 8.69 -3.04
CA GLU A 207 -11.30 8.15 -1.89
C GLU A 207 -10.31 9.18 -1.32
N VAL A 208 -10.45 9.48 -0.04
CA VAL A 208 -9.57 10.40 0.71
C VAL A 208 -8.58 9.61 1.54
N PRO A 209 -7.25 9.78 1.33
CA PRO A 209 -6.25 9.15 2.17
C PRO A 209 -6.31 9.72 3.58
N LEU A 210 -6.34 8.85 4.58
CA LEU A 210 -6.31 9.25 5.98
C LEU A 210 -4.85 9.43 6.43
N LEU A 211 -4.42 10.69 6.50
CA LEU A 211 -3.15 11.06 7.09
C LEU A 211 -3.36 11.21 8.61
N LEU A 212 -3.06 10.16 9.35
CA LEU A 212 -3.38 10.07 10.78
C LEU A 212 -2.18 10.43 11.65
N SER A 213 -2.43 11.21 12.69
CA SER A 213 -1.47 11.47 13.78
C SER A 213 -1.93 10.82 15.08
N PHE A 214 -1.08 10.79 16.11
CA PHE A 214 -1.48 10.31 17.45
C PHE A 214 -2.20 11.38 18.27
N SER A 215 -1.96 12.65 17.96
CA SER A 215 -2.59 13.79 18.64
C SER A 215 -2.86 14.92 17.65
N GLU A 216 -3.78 15.82 18.01
CA GLU A 216 -4.14 16.98 17.19
C GLU A 216 -2.90 17.83 16.86
N GLY A 217 -2.69 18.14 15.58
CA GLY A 217 -1.51 18.86 15.11
C GLY A 217 -0.19 18.09 15.14
N GLY A 218 -0.24 16.78 15.39
CA GLY A 218 0.91 15.89 15.32
C GLY A 218 1.45 15.69 13.91
N ALA A 219 2.63 15.09 13.80
CA ALA A 219 3.25 14.78 12.50
C ALA A 219 2.39 13.79 11.72
N LEU A 220 2.12 14.12 10.46
CA LEU A 220 1.40 13.29 9.50
C LEU A 220 2.42 12.47 8.71
N LEU A 221 2.59 11.21 9.08
CA LEU A 221 3.55 10.31 8.47
C LEU A 221 2.85 9.06 7.94
N ILE A 222 3.20 8.66 6.73
CA ILE A 222 2.79 7.38 6.15
C ILE A 222 3.99 6.43 6.27
N PRO A 223 3.93 5.41 7.13
CA PRO A 223 4.99 4.42 7.22
C PRO A 223 5.14 3.67 5.91
N MET A 224 6.35 3.58 5.41
CA MET A 224 6.65 2.97 4.12
C MET A 224 7.83 2.01 4.25
N THR A 225 7.78 0.90 3.53
CA THR A 225 8.89 -0.05 3.39
C THR A 225 9.17 -0.32 1.93
N TYR A 226 10.43 -0.60 1.61
CA TYR A 226 10.87 -1.04 0.29
C TYR A 226 11.56 -2.39 0.37
N SER A 227 11.43 -3.17 -0.68
CA SER A 227 12.44 -4.17 -1.00
C SER A 227 13.68 -3.46 -1.48
N VAL A 228 14.86 -3.85 -1.00
CA VAL A 228 16.12 -3.22 -1.36
C VAL A 228 17.08 -4.24 -1.94
N LEU A 229 17.96 -3.79 -2.80
CA LEU A 229 19.03 -4.57 -3.41
C LEU A 229 20.38 -4.04 -2.94
N ALA A 230 21.29 -4.95 -2.61
CA ALA A 230 22.64 -4.64 -2.16
C ALA A 230 23.66 -5.57 -2.79
N VAL A 231 24.93 -5.15 -2.83
CA VAL A 231 26.03 -5.99 -3.30
C VAL A 231 26.85 -6.45 -2.11
N ASN A 232 26.98 -7.76 -1.95
CA ASN A 232 27.79 -8.34 -0.88
C ASN A 232 29.28 -8.06 -1.16
N ARG A 233 30.02 -7.65 -0.13
CA ARG A 233 31.45 -7.32 -0.19
C ARG A 233 32.33 -8.50 -0.67
N ARG A 234 31.85 -9.74 -0.46
CA ARG A 234 32.54 -10.95 -0.89
C ARG A 234 32.16 -11.41 -2.30
N SER A 235 31.41 -10.57 -3.05
CA SER A 235 31.09 -10.88 -4.45
C SER A 235 32.37 -11.00 -5.27
N ALA A 236 32.47 -12.04 -6.07
CA ALA A 236 33.55 -12.22 -7.02
C ALA A 236 33.40 -11.31 -8.27
N TYR A 237 32.19 -10.73 -8.45
CA TYR A 237 31.80 -9.95 -9.63
C TYR A 237 31.04 -8.69 -9.23
N PRO A 238 31.67 -7.74 -8.51
CA PRO A 238 30.99 -6.54 -8.02
C PRO A 238 30.52 -5.62 -9.14
N ASP A 239 31.31 -5.47 -10.22
CA ASP A 239 30.97 -4.61 -11.34
C ASP A 239 29.80 -5.16 -12.17
N ASP A 240 29.72 -6.48 -12.35
CA ASP A 240 28.59 -7.13 -13.00
C ASP A 240 27.32 -6.99 -12.16
N ALA A 241 27.44 -7.12 -10.84
CA ALA A 241 26.33 -6.91 -9.91
C ALA A 241 25.83 -5.46 -9.97
N ALA A 242 26.75 -4.47 -9.97
CA ALA A 242 26.38 -3.06 -10.12
C ALA A 242 25.69 -2.76 -11.46
N SER A 243 26.20 -3.35 -12.54
CA SER A 243 25.57 -3.24 -13.88
C SER A 243 24.15 -3.82 -13.88
N LEU A 244 23.93 -4.96 -13.19
CA LEU A 244 22.61 -5.55 -13.06
C LEU A 244 21.69 -4.66 -12.20
N LEU A 245 22.19 -4.05 -11.12
CA LEU A 245 21.40 -3.11 -10.31
C LEU A 245 20.97 -1.89 -11.14
N SER A 246 21.87 -1.30 -11.92
CA SER A 246 21.54 -0.20 -12.84
C SER A 246 20.46 -0.61 -13.84
N TYR A 247 20.62 -1.79 -14.47
CA TYR A 247 19.62 -2.32 -15.38
C TYR A 247 18.24 -2.52 -14.70
N LEU A 248 18.21 -3.04 -13.48
CA LEU A 248 16.96 -3.22 -12.73
C LEU A 248 16.31 -1.89 -12.38
N LEU A 249 17.07 -0.85 -12.02
CA LEU A 249 16.53 0.49 -11.77
C LEU A 249 15.92 1.10 -13.03
N ASP A 250 16.63 1.02 -14.17
CA ASP A 250 16.16 1.55 -15.44
C ASP A 250 14.87 0.86 -15.93
N ASN A 251 14.72 -0.43 -15.60
CA ASN A 251 13.61 -1.26 -16.05
C ASN A 251 12.54 -1.53 -14.95
N GLN A 252 12.44 -0.63 -13.98
CA GLN A 252 11.37 -0.70 -12.97
C GLN A 252 9.97 -0.63 -13.63
N PRO A 253 8.96 -1.31 -13.06
CA PRO A 253 7.56 -1.12 -13.43
C PRO A 253 7.13 0.35 -13.28
N TYR A 254 6.08 0.73 -14.00
CA TYR A 254 5.59 2.11 -14.03
C TYR A 254 5.29 2.66 -12.62
N ASP A 255 4.57 1.89 -11.80
CA ASP A 255 4.23 2.31 -10.43
C ASP A 255 5.47 2.47 -9.53
N ALA A 256 6.48 1.61 -9.72
CA ALA A 256 7.75 1.75 -9.02
C ALA A 256 8.51 3.01 -9.46
N LYS A 257 8.51 3.35 -10.75
CA LYS A 257 9.11 4.60 -11.25
C LYS A 257 8.42 5.83 -10.67
N LEU A 258 7.09 5.82 -10.59
CA LEU A 258 6.34 6.90 -9.92
C LEU A 258 6.74 7.07 -8.46
N ALA A 259 7.06 5.97 -7.76
CA ALA A 259 7.44 5.97 -6.36
C ALA A 259 8.91 6.30 -6.09
N LEU A 260 9.80 6.04 -7.05
CA LEU A 260 11.25 6.16 -6.87
C LEU A 260 11.83 7.45 -7.48
N LEU A 261 11.21 7.98 -8.53
CA LEU A 261 11.73 9.11 -9.28
C LEU A 261 10.90 10.37 -9.02
N PRO A 262 11.49 11.45 -8.47
CA PRO A 262 10.75 12.62 -8.00
C PRO A 262 9.96 13.34 -9.10
N ASP A 263 10.53 13.37 -10.31
CA ASP A 263 9.95 14.10 -11.44
C ASP A 263 9.31 13.18 -12.49
N TYR A 264 9.10 11.90 -12.15
CA TYR A 264 8.50 10.96 -13.08
C TYR A 264 6.99 11.15 -13.15
N ALA A 265 6.56 11.97 -14.10
CA ALA A 265 5.16 12.27 -14.37
C ALA A 265 4.70 11.82 -15.76
N ALA A 266 5.44 10.90 -16.38
CA ALA A 266 5.09 10.39 -17.70
C ALA A 266 3.75 9.65 -17.65
N LEU A 267 2.83 10.02 -18.53
CA LEU A 267 1.55 9.34 -18.67
C LEU A 267 1.78 8.02 -19.42
N GLN A 268 1.32 6.92 -18.84
CA GLN A 268 1.34 5.61 -19.49
C GLN A 268 -0.01 5.37 -20.17
N PRO A 269 -0.03 5.12 -21.50
CA PRO A 269 -1.26 4.74 -22.19
C PRO A 269 -1.93 3.53 -21.51
N ASN A 270 -3.24 3.60 -21.34
CA ASN A 270 -4.02 2.48 -20.83
C ASN A 270 -4.15 1.41 -21.94
N PRO A 271 -3.65 0.18 -21.74
CA PRO A 271 -3.74 -0.86 -22.76
C PRO A 271 -5.17 -1.15 -23.17
N ALA A 272 -6.13 -1.16 -22.23
CA ALA A 272 -7.54 -1.41 -22.52
C ALA A 272 -8.15 -0.31 -23.40
N TYR A 273 -7.78 0.96 -23.16
CA TYR A 273 -8.20 2.05 -24.03
C TYR A 273 -7.59 1.91 -25.44
N THR A 274 -6.30 1.62 -25.52
CA THR A 274 -5.59 1.50 -26.79
C THR A 274 -6.15 0.35 -27.65
N GLU A 275 -6.42 -0.79 -27.02
CA GLU A 275 -7.03 -1.96 -27.69
C GLU A 275 -8.47 -1.65 -28.16
N ALA A 276 -9.29 -1.05 -27.30
CA ALA A 276 -10.66 -0.69 -27.67
C ALA A 276 -10.70 0.37 -28.78
N ALA A 277 -9.84 1.37 -28.71
CA ALA A 277 -9.72 2.41 -29.75
C ALA A 277 -9.27 1.81 -31.09
N GLN A 278 -8.27 0.91 -31.08
CA GLN A 278 -7.80 0.24 -32.29
C GLN A 278 -8.91 -0.61 -32.91
N LYS A 279 -9.65 -1.37 -32.08
CA LYS A 279 -10.78 -2.18 -32.56
C LYS A 279 -11.86 -1.32 -33.25
N ILE A 280 -12.19 -0.15 -32.68
CA ILE A 280 -13.15 0.77 -33.31
C ILE A 280 -12.64 1.23 -34.68
N LEU A 281 -11.36 1.58 -34.80
CA LEU A 281 -10.77 1.97 -36.07
C LEU A 281 -10.82 0.85 -37.13
N ASP A 282 -10.55 -0.39 -36.72
CA ASP A 282 -10.61 -1.56 -37.59
C ASP A 282 -12.05 -1.84 -38.05
N ASP A 283 -13.03 -1.77 -37.15
CA ASP A 283 -14.45 -1.95 -37.42
C ASP A 283 -14.99 -0.81 -38.34
N GLU A 284 -14.56 0.42 -38.15
CA GLU A 284 -14.88 1.54 -39.03
C GLU A 284 -14.33 1.35 -40.45
N ALA A 285 -13.07 0.92 -40.55
CA ALA A 285 -12.44 0.63 -41.84
C ALA A 285 -13.17 -0.49 -42.56
N LEU A 286 -13.55 -1.54 -41.85
CA LEU A 286 -14.33 -2.64 -42.38
C LEU A 286 -15.72 -2.17 -42.86
N TYR A 287 -16.41 -1.39 -42.04
CA TYR A 287 -17.72 -0.79 -42.42
C TYR A 287 -17.59 0.04 -43.68
N MET A 288 -16.62 0.92 -43.76
CA MET A 288 -16.39 1.78 -44.93
C MET A 288 -16.11 0.97 -46.20
N GLN A 289 -15.35 -0.11 -46.06
CA GLN A 289 -15.05 -1.04 -47.19
C GLN A 289 -16.31 -1.70 -47.78
N TYR A 290 -17.26 -2.10 -46.91
CA TYR A 290 -18.43 -2.85 -47.34
C TYR A 290 -19.73 -2.03 -47.38
N ARG A 291 -19.73 -0.79 -46.98
CA ARG A 291 -20.93 0.08 -46.85
C ARG A 291 -21.83 0.08 -48.10
N ALA A 292 -21.20 0.13 -49.29
CA ALA A 292 -21.96 0.16 -50.55
C ALA A 292 -22.69 -1.14 -50.88
N THR A 293 -22.33 -2.24 -50.23
CA THR A 293 -22.95 -3.58 -50.41
C THR A 293 -24.01 -3.89 -49.37
N LEU A 294 -24.09 -3.13 -48.29
CA LEU A 294 -25.02 -3.30 -47.19
C LEU A 294 -26.38 -2.66 -47.50
N SER A 295 -27.46 -3.32 -47.06
CA SER A 295 -28.80 -2.73 -47.07
C SER A 295 -28.88 -1.54 -46.11
N PRO A 296 -29.87 -0.62 -46.28
CA PRO A 296 -30.05 0.52 -45.37
C PRO A 296 -30.24 0.12 -43.90
N LEU A 297 -30.83 -1.04 -43.64
CA LEU A 297 -31.00 -1.54 -42.26
C LEU A 297 -29.66 -1.98 -41.66
N GLU A 298 -28.86 -2.72 -42.43
CA GLU A 298 -27.52 -3.17 -42.02
C GLU A 298 -26.56 -2.00 -41.80
N GLN A 299 -26.64 -0.96 -42.68
CA GLN A 299 -25.85 0.28 -42.48
C GLN A 299 -26.18 0.95 -41.17
N LYS A 300 -27.49 1.08 -40.86
CA LYS A 300 -27.94 1.67 -39.61
C LYS A 300 -27.47 0.86 -38.40
N GLN A 301 -27.60 -0.46 -38.44
CA GLN A 301 -27.14 -1.34 -37.35
C GLN A 301 -25.63 -1.22 -37.11
N ALA A 302 -24.83 -1.17 -38.18
CA ALA A 302 -23.39 -0.97 -38.06
C ALA A 302 -23.03 0.42 -37.47
N GLU A 303 -23.74 1.48 -37.88
CA GLU A 303 -23.55 2.83 -37.33
C GLU A 303 -23.96 2.93 -35.86
N ASP A 304 -25.04 2.26 -35.46
CA ASP A 304 -25.46 2.16 -34.05
C ASP A 304 -24.40 1.42 -33.22
N ILE A 305 -23.87 0.29 -33.67
CA ILE A 305 -22.79 -0.46 -32.99
C ILE A 305 -21.53 0.39 -32.82
N LEU A 306 -21.10 1.10 -33.87
CA LEU A 306 -19.93 1.97 -33.80
C LEU A 306 -20.16 3.15 -32.84
N THR A 307 -21.40 3.66 -32.78
CA THR A 307 -21.76 4.74 -31.84
C THR A 307 -21.69 4.24 -30.40
N ASP A 308 -22.25 3.08 -30.13
CA ASP A 308 -22.21 2.45 -28.79
C ASP A 308 -20.78 2.12 -28.36
N ALA A 309 -19.95 1.59 -29.29
CA ALA A 309 -18.55 1.30 -29.03
C ALA A 309 -17.74 2.56 -28.68
N ARG A 310 -17.98 3.67 -29.38
CA ARG A 310 -17.35 4.97 -29.05
C ARG A 310 -17.83 5.51 -27.70
N ALA A 311 -19.12 5.36 -27.39
CA ALA A 311 -19.65 5.74 -26.08
C ALA A 311 -19.02 4.92 -24.96
N ALA A 312 -18.84 3.61 -25.17
CA ALA A 312 -18.14 2.73 -24.22
C ALA A 312 -16.66 3.12 -24.07
N LEU A 313 -15.96 3.50 -25.16
CA LEU A 313 -14.58 3.97 -25.10
C LEU A 313 -14.40 5.20 -24.21
N HIS A 314 -15.36 6.11 -24.19
CA HIS A 314 -15.34 7.30 -23.32
C HIS A 314 -15.39 6.96 -21.83
N GLN A 315 -15.78 5.73 -21.45
CA GLN A 315 -15.77 5.28 -20.07
C GLN A 315 -14.40 4.71 -19.64
N ILE A 316 -13.51 4.46 -20.59
CA ILE A 316 -12.18 3.93 -20.34
C ILE A 316 -11.20 5.11 -20.31
N PRO A 317 -10.43 5.32 -19.22
CA PRO A 317 -9.42 6.37 -19.17
C PRO A 317 -8.33 6.11 -20.24
N PRO A 318 -7.87 7.14 -20.97
CA PRO A 318 -6.85 6.99 -22.02
C PRO A 318 -5.47 6.63 -21.47
N ASN A 319 -5.21 6.95 -20.21
CA ASN A 319 -3.96 6.63 -19.52
C ASN A 319 -4.27 5.80 -18.28
N VAL A 320 -3.29 5.06 -17.79
CA VAL A 320 -3.39 4.26 -16.55
C VAL A 320 -3.76 5.17 -15.38
N TYR A 321 -3.08 6.32 -15.28
CA TYR A 321 -3.40 7.40 -14.34
C TYR A 321 -3.47 8.74 -15.06
N SER A 322 -4.29 9.65 -14.58
CA SER A 322 -4.33 11.03 -15.02
C SER A 322 -3.17 11.83 -14.41
N ALA A 323 -2.84 12.96 -15.00
CA ALA A 323 -1.85 13.88 -14.44
C ALA A 323 -2.22 14.37 -13.02
N ALA A 324 -3.51 14.56 -12.75
CA ALA A 324 -4.01 14.96 -11.44
C ALA A 324 -3.81 13.87 -10.38
N GLU A 325 -4.07 12.61 -10.72
CA GLU A 325 -3.83 11.46 -9.83
C GLU A 325 -2.34 11.28 -9.53
N ILE A 326 -1.46 11.44 -10.52
CA ILE A 326 0.00 11.40 -10.32
C ILE A 326 0.44 12.53 -9.39
N ALA A 327 -0.04 13.75 -9.60
CA ALA A 327 0.29 14.90 -8.75
C ALA A 327 -0.19 14.68 -7.30
N ALA A 328 -1.40 14.17 -7.11
CA ALA A 328 -1.93 13.81 -5.80
C ALA A 328 -1.13 12.68 -5.13
N TYR A 329 -0.68 11.70 -5.91
CA TYR A 329 0.20 10.63 -5.45
C TYR A 329 1.54 11.18 -4.94
N HIS A 330 2.22 12.04 -5.72
CA HIS A 330 3.47 12.67 -5.29
C HIS A 330 3.29 13.55 -4.05
N ALA A 331 2.17 14.26 -3.94
CA ALA A 331 1.85 15.03 -2.74
C ALA A 331 1.74 14.11 -1.50
N ARG A 332 1.18 12.91 -1.62
CA ARG A 332 1.13 11.91 -0.54
C ARG A 332 2.51 11.35 -0.19
N LEU A 333 3.37 11.12 -1.19
CA LEU A 333 4.73 10.68 -0.95
C LEU A 333 5.55 11.65 -0.10
N ASN A 334 5.20 12.93 -0.07
CA ASN A 334 5.85 13.91 0.83
C ASN A 334 5.58 13.63 2.32
N HIS A 335 4.57 12.83 2.64
CA HIS A 335 4.26 12.35 3.99
C HIS A 335 4.80 10.95 4.24
N ALA A 336 5.39 10.31 3.23
CA ALA A 336 5.94 8.97 3.38
C ALA A 336 7.26 9.02 4.14
N HIS A 337 7.41 8.09 5.10
CA HIS A 337 8.64 7.88 5.85
C HIS A 337 9.08 6.44 5.68
N LEU A 338 10.28 6.25 5.12
CA LEU A 338 10.87 4.93 4.98
C LEU A 338 11.30 4.42 6.35
N LEU A 339 10.70 3.32 6.80
CA LEU A 339 11.04 2.70 8.07
C LEU A 339 12.40 2.01 7.98
N GLU A 340 13.31 2.36 8.88
CA GLU A 340 14.61 1.71 9.03
C GLU A 340 14.53 0.39 9.78
N SER A 341 13.54 0.22 10.65
CA SER A 341 13.47 -0.86 11.65
C SER A 341 12.13 -1.63 11.67
N SER A 342 11.52 -1.86 10.49
CA SER A 342 10.19 -2.50 10.43
C SER A 342 10.16 -4.00 10.76
N PHE A 343 11.28 -4.71 10.60
CA PHE A 343 11.33 -6.17 10.66
C PHE A 343 11.04 -6.75 12.05
N TRP A 344 11.64 -6.22 13.09
CA TRP A 344 11.50 -6.81 14.42
C TRP A 344 10.10 -6.65 15.02
N VAL A 345 9.29 -5.70 14.52
CA VAL A 345 7.89 -5.58 14.91
C VAL A 345 7.05 -6.74 14.35
N SER A 346 7.42 -7.27 13.20
CA SER A 346 6.64 -8.31 12.50
C SER A 346 7.26 -9.70 12.52
N GLY A 347 8.56 -9.82 12.69
CA GLY A 347 9.31 -11.08 12.52
C GLY A 347 10.00 -11.62 13.77
N ASP A 348 10.18 -10.81 14.82
CA ASP A 348 10.83 -11.29 16.05
C ASP A 348 9.87 -12.13 16.90
N GLN A 349 10.29 -13.33 17.29
CA GLN A 349 9.48 -14.25 18.08
C GLN A 349 9.12 -13.70 19.46
N HIS A 350 10.01 -12.91 20.08
CA HIS A 350 9.74 -12.31 21.40
C HIS A 350 8.68 -11.22 21.28
N VAL A 351 8.76 -10.38 20.25
CA VAL A 351 7.73 -9.37 19.95
C VAL A 351 6.40 -10.03 19.65
N SER A 352 6.38 -11.10 18.84
CA SER A 352 5.17 -11.86 18.53
C SER A 352 4.54 -12.48 19.78
N THR A 353 5.35 -13.07 20.67
CA THR A 353 4.88 -13.64 21.93
C THR A 353 4.34 -12.56 22.87
N LEU A 354 5.04 -11.42 22.96
CA LEU A 354 4.62 -10.29 23.79
C LEU A 354 3.31 -9.70 23.29
N ARG A 355 3.17 -9.56 21.96
CA ARG A 355 1.92 -9.15 21.31
C ARG A 355 0.78 -10.08 21.68
N GLN A 356 0.97 -11.41 21.57
CA GLN A 356 -0.06 -12.38 21.90
C GLN A 356 -0.52 -12.25 23.35
N ARG A 357 0.43 -12.12 24.29
CA ARG A 357 0.11 -11.88 25.72
C ARG A 357 -0.74 -10.63 25.94
N LEU A 358 -0.46 -9.55 25.21
CA LEU A 358 -1.30 -8.34 25.28
C LEU A 358 -2.72 -8.62 24.76
N LEU A 359 -2.83 -9.27 23.59
CA LEU A 359 -4.12 -9.56 22.95
C LEU A 359 -4.98 -10.55 23.73
N ASP A 360 -4.35 -11.47 24.46
CA ASP A 360 -5.01 -12.43 25.36
C ASP A 360 -5.33 -11.84 26.75
N GLY A 361 -4.94 -10.59 27.00
CA GLY A 361 -5.15 -9.94 28.29
C GLY A 361 -4.23 -10.43 29.41
N GLU A 362 -3.14 -11.14 29.08
CA GLU A 362 -2.16 -11.67 30.04
C GLU A 362 -1.16 -10.60 30.53
N CYS A 363 -1.10 -9.47 29.85
CA CYS A 363 -0.33 -8.30 30.31
C CYS A 363 -1.08 -7.00 30.03
N THR A 364 -0.76 -5.95 30.78
CA THR A 364 -1.32 -4.62 30.57
C THR A 364 -0.62 -3.91 29.42
N VAL A 365 -1.25 -2.86 28.85
CA VAL A 365 -0.65 -2.02 27.84
C VAL A 365 0.67 -1.42 28.33
N GLU A 366 0.72 -0.97 29.59
CA GLU A 366 1.92 -0.37 30.19
C GLU A 366 3.09 -1.37 30.27
N THR A 367 2.80 -2.60 30.71
CA THR A 367 3.80 -3.68 30.74
C THR A 367 4.29 -4.01 29.35
N PHE A 368 3.35 -4.14 28.39
CA PHE A 368 3.66 -4.42 27.00
C PHE A 368 4.61 -3.38 26.40
N VAL A 369 4.27 -2.08 26.48
CA VAL A 369 5.09 -1.02 25.86
C VAL A 369 6.46 -0.86 26.52
N GLN A 370 6.58 -1.13 27.83
CA GLN A 370 7.86 -1.12 28.54
C GLN A 370 8.76 -2.29 28.10
N GLU A 371 8.22 -3.50 28.04
CA GLU A 371 8.95 -4.68 27.57
C GLU A 371 9.34 -4.52 26.10
N LEU A 372 8.43 -4.05 25.25
CA LEU A 372 8.71 -3.81 23.85
C LEU A 372 9.83 -2.77 23.66
N THR A 373 9.74 -1.62 24.35
CA THR A 373 10.80 -0.59 24.29
C THR A 373 12.16 -1.16 24.68
N ARG A 374 12.21 -2.07 25.67
CA ARG A 374 13.48 -2.70 26.09
C ARG A 374 14.03 -3.68 25.05
N ILE A 375 13.15 -4.35 24.28
CA ILE A 375 13.58 -5.27 23.22
C ILE A 375 14.23 -4.51 22.07
N VAL A 376 13.78 -3.29 21.81
CA VAL A 376 14.21 -2.50 20.64
C VAL A 376 15.40 -1.58 20.93
N GLN A 377 15.68 -1.27 22.16
CA GLN A 377 16.87 -0.53 22.59
C GLN A 377 18.06 -1.46 22.80
#